data_2507c6b48569ca76c55b1b3772db6c7b
#
_entry.id   2507c6b48569ca76c55b1b3772db6c7b
#
_cell.length_a   1.000
_cell.length_b   1.000
_cell.length_c   1.000
_cell.angle_alpha   90.00
_cell.angle_beta   90.00
_cell.angle_gamma   90.00
#
_symmetry.space_group_name_H-M   'P 1'
#
loop_
_entity.id
_entity.type
_entity.pdbx_description
1 polymer ?
#
loop_
_entity_poly.entity_id
_entity_poly.type
_entity_poly.pdbx_seq_one_letter_code
_entity_poly.pdbx_strand_id
1 'polypeptide(L)'
;MEFSAVRSSVYRTLAEAFTYTRAGAGPFGISSADYNEAFDPSLSPQACSLRERAHAQEDQSSIFEELMRFYEFFGLKRDENAEMPDHLGVELEFMHFLTHLESPVADQPDDLASIRRAQHDFLTRHLGRLVKGVHGGLKSQNPQCLELVETTFDFINTELALVKERAQA
;
A
#
# COMPACT_ATOMS: atom_id res chain seq x y z
N MET A 1 15.01 2.58 16.48
CA MET A 1 14.70 1.16 16.22
C MET A 1 13.22 0.86 16.40
N GLU A 2 12.66 1.19 17.53
CA GLU A 2 11.24 0.96 17.86
C GLU A 2 10.24 1.64 16.89
N PHE A 3 10.54 2.86 16.45
CA PHE A 3 9.65 3.64 15.59
C PHE A 3 9.48 3.02 14.18
N SER A 4 10.55 2.53 13.56
CA SER A 4 10.46 1.86 12.26
C SER A 4 9.72 0.53 12.34
N ALA A 5 9.86 -0.19 13.45
CA ALA A 5 9.14 -1.44 13.70
C ALA A 5 7.62 -1.21 13.84
N VAL A 6 7.22 -0.13 14.50
CA VAL A 6 5.79 0.26 14.61
C VAL A 6 5.22 0.58 13.24
N ARG A 7 5.91 1.41 12.45
CA ARG A 7 5.49 1.74 11.07
C ARG A 7 5.34 0.48 10.21
N SER A 8 6.35 -0.38 10.26
CA SER A 8 6.36 -1.66 9.53
C SER A 8 5.15 -2.53 9.89
N SER A 9 4.83 -2.63 11.18
CA SER A 9 3.68 -3.39 11.68
C SER A 9 2.35 -2.82 11.17
N VAL A 10 2.19 -1.51 11.13
CA VAL A 10 0.98 -0.87 10.59
C VAL A 10 0.82 -1.17 9.09
N TYR A 11 1.89 -1.02 8.31
CA TYR A 11 1.85 -1.36 6.88
C TYR A 11 1.44 -2.80 6.64
N ARG A 12 1.98 -3.73 7.41
CA ARG A 12 1.64 -5.16 7.32
C ARG A 12 0.16 -5.40 7.62
N THR A 13 -0.34 -4.82 8.70
CA THR A 13 -1.75 -4.97 9.10
C THR A 13 -2.69 -4.44 8.01
N LEU A 14 -2.38 -3.27 7.44
CA LEU A 14 -3.18 -2.71 6.36
C LEU A 14 -3.09 -3.55 5.08
N ALA A 15 -1.90 -4.06 4.73
CA ALA A 15 -1.74 -4.94 3.59
C ALA A 15 -2.60 -6.19 3.71
N GLU A 16 -2.61 -6.83 4.88
CA GLU A 16 -3.46 -8.00 5.16
C GLU A 16 -4.95 -7.66 5.04
N ALA A 17 -5.36 -6.48 5.52
CA ALA A 17 -6.75 -6.04 5.50
C ALA A 17 -7.28 -5.83 4.07
N PHE A 18 -6.43 -5.39 3.14
CA PHE A 18 -6.80 -5.21 1.73
C PHE A 18 -6.61 -6.46 0.87
N THR A 19 -6.16 -7.56 1.45
CA THR A 19 -6.05 -8.84 0.75
C THR A 19 -7.35 -9.62 0.91
N TYR A 20 -7.90 -10.10 -0.21
CA TYR A 20 -9.10 -10.92 -0.17
C TYR A 20 -8.89 -12.18 0.67
N THR A 21 -9.78 -12.43 1.64
CA THR A 21 -9.80 -13.64 2.44
C THR A 21 -11.19 -14.26 2.43
N ARG A 22 -11.29 -15.57 2.14
CA ARG A 22 -12.57 -16.27 2.08
C ARG A 22 -13.31 -16.32 3.42
N ALA A 23 -12.59 -16.23 4.52
CA ALA A 23 -13.13 -16.47 5.86
C ALA A 23 -13.49 -15.20 6.63
N GLY A 24 -13.31 -14.01 6.08
CA GLY A 24 -13.51 -12.75 6.82
C GLY A 24 -12.57 -12.60 8.01
N ALA A 25 -11.42 -13.26 8.00
CA ALA A 25 -10.48 -13.36 9.12
C ALA A 25 -9.44 -12.22 9.15
N GLY A 26 -9.59 -11.19 8.33
CA GLY A 26 -8.68 -10.05 8.29
C GLY A 26 -8.79 -9.16 9.53
N PRO A 27 -7.81 -8.25 9.73
CA PRO A 27 -7.73 -7.40 10.91
C PRO A 27 -8.95 -6.51 11.18
N PHE A 28 -9.71 -6.15 10.13
CA PHE A 28 -10.92 -5.32 10.23
C PHE A 28 -12.21 -6.14 10.21
N GLY A 29 -12.13 -7.46 10.16
CA GLY A 29 -13.29 -8.34 10.19
C GLY A 29 -14.24 -8.19 9.00
N ILE A 30 -13.73 -7.78 7.82
CA ILE A 30 -14.53 -7.60 6.62
C ILE A 30 -14.86 -8.96 6.02
N SER A 31 -16.16 -9.27 5.83
CA SER A 31 -16.58 -10.50 5.18
C SER A 31 -16.20 -10.51 3.69
N SER A 32 -16.13 -11.70 3.09
CA SER A 32 -15.87 -11.82 1.66
C SER A 32 -16.92 -11.09 0.81
N ALA A 33 -18.19 -11.15 1.21
CA ALA A 33 -19.28 -10.46 0.51
C ALA A 33 -19.12 -8.93 0.58
N ASP A 34 -18.80 -8.40 1.76
CA ASP A 34 -18.57 -6.95 1.95
C ASP A 34 -17.32 -6.46 1.23
N TYR A 35 -16.25 -7.25 1.24
CA TYR A 35 -15.03 -6.96 0.49
C TYR A 35 -15.32 -6.88 -1.02
N ASN A 36 -16.00 -7.86 -1.57
CA ASN A 36 -16.34 -7.91 -2.99
C ASN A 36 -17.25 -6.73 -3.39
N GLU A 37 -18.25 -6.43 -2.57
CA GLU A 37 -19.14 -5.29 -2.80
C GLU A 37 -18.37 -3.97 -2.81
N ALA A 38 -17.45 -3.78 -1.88
CA ALA A 38 -16.69 -2.54 -1.74
C ALA A 38 -15.57 -2.38 -2.77
N PHE A 39 -14.85 -3.45 -3.12
CA PHE A 39 -13.55 -3.37 -3.77
C PHE A 39 -13.38 -4.20 -5.05
N ASP A 40 -14.33 -5.04 -5.43
CA ASP A 40 -14.20 -5.87 -6.63
C ASP A 40 -15.13 -5.41 -7.76
N PRO A 41 -14.63 -4.62 -8.72
CA PRO A 41 -15.45 -4.13 -9.84
C PRO A 41 -15.99 -5.24 -10.77
N SER A 42 -15.40 -6.43 -10.74
CA SER A 42 -15.90 -7.58 -11.53
C SER A 42 -17.16 -8.18 -10.94
N LEU A 43 -17.40 -7.98 -9.64
CA LEU A 43 -18.54 -8.55 -8.92
C LEU A 43 -19.57 -7.50 -8.51
N SER A 44 -19.18 -6.22 -8.42
CA SER A 44 -20.06 -5.13 -8.04
C SER A 44 -19.81 -3.89 -8.90
N PRO A 45 -20.84 -3.33 -9.58
CA PRO A 45 -20.67 -2.11 -10.39
C PRO A 45 -20.38 -0.86 -9.56
N GLN A 46 -20.62 -0.89 -8.26
CA GLN A 46 -20.36 0.21 -7.33
C GLN A 46 -19.00 0.08 -6.63
N ALA A 47 -18.26 -0.99 -6.88
CA ALA A 47 -16.98 -1.23 -6.21
C ALA A 47 -15.92 -0.20 -6.61
N CYS A 48 -15.09 0.16 -5.63
CA CYS A 48 -13.89 0.97 -5.84
C CYS A 48 -12.71 0.04 -6.09
N SER A 49 -12.08 0.14 -7.24
CA SER A 49 -10.90 -0.67 -7.56
C SER A 49 -9.74 -0.38 -6.60
N LEU A 50 -9.06 -1.43 -6.16
CA LEU A 50 -7.82 -1.35 -5.38
C LEU A 50 -6.57 -1.33 -6.27
N ARG A 51 -6.73 -1.14 -7.58
CA ARG A 51 -5.64 -1.09 -8.55
C ARG A 51 -5.25 0.35 -8.87
N GLU A 52 -3.96 0.66 -8.81
CA GLU A 52 -3.45 2.02 -9.08
C GLU A 52 -3.85 2.51 -10.47
N ARG A 53 -3.84 1.63 -11.46
CA ARG A 53 -4.26 1.97 -12.84
C ARG A 53 -5.66 2.59 -12.93
N ALA A 54 -6.55 2.25 -12.01
CA ALA A 54 -7.91 2.79 -11.99
C ALA A 54 -7.99 4.22 -11.45
N HIS A 55 -6.93 4.69 -10.80
CA HIS A 55 -6.85 6.00 -10.14
C HIS A 55 -5.75 6.90 -10.73
N ALA A 56 -5.07 6.45 -11.77
CA ALA A 56 -3.98 7.17 -12.42
C ALA A 56 -4.34 7.50 -13.86
N GLN A 57 -3.67 8.51 -14.40
CA GLN A 57 -3.83 8.90 -15.81
C GLN A 57 -2.89 8.13 -16.75
N GLU A 58 -1.76 7.65 -16.23
CA GLU A 58 -0.80 6.85 -16.98
C GLU A 58 -1.39 5.48 -17.33
N ASP A 59 -0.90 4.90 -18.42
CA ASP A 59 -1.32 3.55 -18.82
C ASP A 59 -0.76 2.48 -17.86
N GLN A 60 -1.40 1.31 -17.88
CA GLN A 60 -1.01 0.20 -17.03
C GLN A 60 0.43 -0.23 -17.25
N SER A 61 0.91 -0.23 -18.49
CA SER A 61 2.28 -0.67 -18.82
C SER A 61 3.33 0.23 -18.15
N SER A 62 3.13 1.55 -18.20
CA SER A 62 4.04 2.51 -17.56
C SER A 62 4.06 2.36 -16.04
N ILE A 63 2.89 2.18 -15.43
CA ILE A 63 2.77 1.96 -13.98
C ILE A 63 3.49 0.66 -13.59
N PHE A 64 3.24 -0.43 -14.29
CA PHE A 64 3.85 -1.72 -14.00
C PHE A 64 5.38 -1.68 -14.16
N GLU A 65 5.87 -1.05 -15.21
CA GLU A 65 7.31 -0.92 -15.45
C GLU A 65 7.99 -0.20 -14.27
N GLU A 66 7.43 0.89 -13.81
CA GLU A 66 8.01 1.64 -12.69
C GLU A 66 7.91 0.87 -11.36
N LEU A 67 6.76 0.25 -11.07
CA LEU A 67 6.60 -0.57 -9.87
C LEU A 67 7.58 -1.76 -9.86
N MET A 68 7.70 -2.46 -10.98
CA MET A 68 8.62 -3.58 -11.08
C MET A 68 10.08 -3.17 -10.90
N ARG A 69 10.46 -1.97 -11.33
CA ARG A 69 11.82 -1.43 -11.05
C ARG A 69 12.06 -1.26 -9.55
N PHE A 70 11.07 -0.75 -8.81
CA PHE A 70 11.16 -0.65 -7.35
C PHE A 70 11.33 -2.03 -6.71
N TYR A 71 10.49 -2.98 -7.08
CA TYR A 71 10.50 -4.32 -6.49
C TYR A 71 11.81 -5.07 -6.81
N GLU A 72 12.23 -5.07 -8.07
CA GLU A 72 13.44 -5.75 -8.52
C GLU A 72 14.72 -5.14 -7.93
N PHE A 73 14.76 -3.82 -7.75
CA PHE A 73 15.92 -3.16 -7.12
C PHE A 73 16.21 -3.72 -5.73
N PHE A 74 15.18 -4.10 -4.98
CA PHE A 74 15.30 -4.70 -3.65
C PHE A 74 15.29 -6.24 -3.68
N GLY A 75 15.41 -6.85 -4.85
CA GLY A 75 15.49 -8.30 -4.99
C GLY A 75 14.16 -9.04 -4.85
N LEU A 76 13.05 -8.34 -4.94
CA LEU A 76 11.72 -8.93 -4.84
C LEU A 76 11.28 -9.45 -6.20
N LYS A 77 10.79 -10.70 -6.21
CA LYS A 77 10.24 -11.35 -7.41
C LYS A 77 8.75 -11.50 -7.26
N ARG A 78 8.03 -11.27 -8.37
CA ARG A 78 6.59 -11.51 -8.42
C ARG A 78 6.31 -13.01 -8.50
N ASP A 79 5.40 -13.49 -7.66
CA ASP A 79 4.76 -14.79 -7.80
C ASP A 79 3.67 -14.70 -8.86
N GLU A 80 3.62 -15.65 -9.81
CA GLU A 80 2.61 -15.70 -10.88
C GLU A 80 1.17 -15.80 -10.35
N ASN A 81 0.99 -16.33 -9.15
CA ASN A 81 -0.31 -16.48 -8.48
C ASN A 81 -0.64 -15.32 -7.52
N ALA A 82 0.25 -14.33 -7.40
CA ALA A 82 0.05 -13.17 -6.55
C ALA A 82 -0.88 -12.15 -7.21
N GLU A 83 -1.39 -11.21 -6.40
CA GLU A 83 -2.10 -10.04 -6.90
C GLU A 83 -1.22 -9.23 -7.87
N MET A 84 -1.86 -8.41 -8.69
CA MET A 84 -1.14 -7.57 -9.65
C MET A 84 -0.23 -6.56 -8.94
N PRO A 85 0.90 -6.16 -9.58
CA PRO A 85 1.89 -5.29 -8.94
C PRO A 85 1.35 -3.96 -8.41
N ASP A 86 0.28 -3.45 -9.01
CA ASP A 86 -0.36 -2.18 -8.67
C ASP A 86 -1.56 -2.34 -7.71
N HIS A 87 -1.74 -3.51 -7.12
CA HIS A 87 -2.77 -3.74 -6.12
C HIS A 87 -2.38 -3.08 -4.79
N LEU A 88 -3.33 -2.44 -4.12
CA LEU A 88 -3.10 -1.72 -2.86
C LEU A 88 -2.42 -2.59 -1.80
N GLY A 89 -2.86 -3.85 -1.66
CA GLY A 89 -2.23 -4.79 -0.73
C GLY A 89 -0.76 -5.04 -1.03
N VAL A 90 -0.40 -5.15 -2.31
CA VAL A 90 1.00 -5.34 -2.74
C VAL A 90 1.84 -4.09 -2.47
N GLU A 91 1.33 -2.92 -2.77
CA GLU A 91 2.04 -1.66 -2.52
C GLU A 91 2.25 -1.39 -1.03
N LEU A 92 1.26 -1.70 -0.20
CA LEU A 92 1.40 -1.62 1.27
C LEU A 92 2.43 -2.63 1.79
N GLU A 93 2.43 -3.85 1.25
CA GLU A 93 3.42 -4.88 1.62
C GLU A 93 4.85 -4.45 1.25
N PHE A 94 5.03 -3.79 0.11
CA PHE A 94 6.33 -3.23 -0.26
C PHE A 94 6.80 -2.17 0.74
N MET A 95 5.93 -1.29 1.20
CA MET A 95 6.28 -0.32 2.25
C MET A 95 6.55 -0.99 3.60
N HIS A 96 5.83 -2.06 3.93
CA HIS A 96 6.17 -2.90 5.09
C HIS A 96 7.61 -3.40 4.98
N PHE A 97 7.98 -3.95 3.83
CA PHE A 97 9.34 -4.43 3.56
C PHE A 97 10.39 -3.31 3.71
N LEU A 98 10.18 -2.16 3.08
CA LEU A 98 11.12 -1.03 3.14
C LEU A 98 11.31 -0.50 4.57
N THR A 99 10.22 -0.36 5.32
CA THR A 99 10.30 0.12 6.71
C THR A 99 10.95 -0.91 7.64
N HIS A 100 10.73 -2.19 7.38
CA HIS A 100 11.40 -3.28 8.11
C HIS A 100 12.92 -3.26 7.89
N LEU A 101 13.38 -2.95 6.67
CA LEU A 101 14.80 -2.89 6.34
C LEU A 101 15.57 -1.77 7.06
N GLU A 102 14.91 -0.75 7.60
CA GLU A 102 15.62 0.31 8.32
C GLU A 102 16.40 -0.21 9.54
N SER A 103 15.85 -1.20 10.24
CA SER A 103 16.45 -1.72 11.47
C SER A 103 17.80 -2.44 11.24
N PRO A 104 17.90 -3.42 10.32
CA PRO A 104 19.18 -4.11 10.08
C PRO A 104 20.27 -3.22 9.51
N VAL A 105 19.95 -2.10 8.88
CA VAL A 105 20.92 -1.16 8.29
C VAL A 105 21.08 0.15 9.10
N ALA A 106 20.59 0.19 10.33
CA ALA A 106 20.59 1.41 11.15
C ALA A 106 21.99 2.02 11.31
N ASP A 107 23.03 1.20 11.33
CA ASP A 107 24.44 1.62 11.46
C ASP A 107 25.14 1.79 10.11
N GLN A 108 24.41 1.73 9.01
CA GLN A 108 24.92 1.85 7.63
C GLN A 108 24.26 3.06 6.96
N PRO A 109 24.84 4.28 7.09
CA PRO A 109 24.16 5.52 6.71
C PRO A 109 23.79 5.61 5.23
N ASP A 110 24.60 5.06 4.33
CA ASP A 110 24.34 5.10 2.89
C ASP A 110 23.16 4.16 2.52
N ASP A 111 23.12 2.97 3.11
CA ASP A 111 22.03 2.01 2.88
C ASP A 111 20.71 2.55 3.48
N LEU A 112 20.78 3.10 4.69
CA LEU A 112 19.62 3.72 5.33
C LEU A 112 19.08 4.90 4.50
N ALA A 113 19.96 5.74 3.97
CA ALA A 113 19.58 6.84 3.09
C ALA A 113 18.91 6.35 1.80
N SER A 114 19.43 5.28 1.22
CA SER A 114 18.86 4.64 0.01
C SER A 114 17.45 4.11 0.27
N ILE A 115 17.25 3.41 1.39
CA ILE A 115 15.94 2.88 1.79
C ILE A 115 14.94 4.01 2.03
N ARG A 116 15.34 5.06 2.74
CA ARG A 116 14.48 6.23 3.00
C ARG A 116 14.11 6.98 1.73
N ARG A 117 15.03 7.07 0.78
CA ARG A 117 14.74 7.65 -0.54
C ARG A 117 13.71 6.82 -1.30
N ALA A 118 13.85 5.48 -1.28
CA ALA A 118 12.87 4.60 -1.89
C ALA A 118 11.48 4.74 -1.24
N GLN A 119 11.40 4.85 0.07
CA GLN A 119 10.13 5.12 0.78
C GLN A 119 9.51 6.43 0.30
N HIS A 120 10.28 7.50 0.25
CA HIS A 120 9.82 8.81 -0.22
C HIS A 120 9.27 8.71 -1.66
N ASP A 121 10.04 8.15 -2.57
CA ASP A 121 9.68 8.11 -3.98
C ASP A 121 8.47 7.20 -4.23
N PHE A 122 8.41 6.06 -3.56
CA PHE A 122 7.29 5.13 -3.70
C PHE A 122 5.98 5.70 -3.13
N LEU A 123 6.04 6.32 -1.96
CA LEU A 123 4.87 6.98 -1.37
C LEU A 123 4.36 8.14 -2.22
N THR A 124 5.26 8.99 -2.71
CA THR A 124 4.86 10.19 -3.46
C THR A 124 4.38 9.87 -4.87
N ARG A 125 4.95 8.86 -5.52
CA ARG A 125 4.64 8.52 -6.91
C ARG A 125 3.52 7.49 -7.07
N HIS A 126 3.37 6.59 -6.10
CA HIS A 126 2.47 5.43 -6.23
C HIS A 126 1.47 5.34 -5.09
N LEU A 127 1.90 4.88 -3.92
CA LEU A 127 0.98 4.51 -2.84
C LEU A 127 0.11 5.67 -2.35
N GLY A 128 0.66 6.87 -2.21
CA GLY A 128 -0.11 8.04 -1.78
C GLY A 128 -1.23 8.39 -2.75
N ARG A 129 -0.96 8.32 -4.03
CA ARG A 129 -1.93 8.55 -5.10
C ARG A 129 -3.03 7.49 -5.10
N LEU A 130 -2.64 6.23 -4.97
CA LEU A 130 -3.59 5.11 -4.93
C LEU A 130 -4.53 5.23 -3.72
N VAL A 131 -3.99 5.47 -2.54
CA VAL A 131 -4.79 5.62 -1.30
C VAL A 131 -5.75 6.80 -1.40
N LYS A 132 -5.30 7.93 -1.95
CA LYS A 132 -6.16 9.09 -2.20
C LYS A 132 -7.30 8.75 -3.16
N GLY A 133 -7.01 7.99 -4.22
CA GLY A 133 -8.02 7.54 -5.19
C GLY A 133 -9.06 6.61 -4.55
N VAL A 134 -8.63 5.66 -3.75
CA VAL A 134 -9.52 4.74 -3.03
C VAL A 134 -10.38 5.50 -2.01
N HIS A 135 -9.78 6.37 -1.22
CA HIS A 135 -10.49 7.19 -0.24
C HIS A 135 -11.58 8.05 -0.90
N GLY A 136 -11.27 8.70 -2.02
CA GLY A 136 -12.22 9.54 -2.74
C GLY A 136 -13.25 8.75 -3.57
N GLY A 137 -12.94 7.51 -3.93
CA GLY A 137 -13.77 6.69 -4.81
C GLY A 137 -14.62 5.65 -4.12
N LEU A 138 -14.42 5.40 -2.83
CA LEU A 138 -15.18 4.41 -2.09
C LEU A 138 -16.66 4.80 -2.01
N LYS A 139 -17.54 3.89 -2.45
CA LYS A 139 -19.00 4.10 -2.44
C LYS A 139 -19.70 3.19 -1.44
N SER A 140 -19.05 2.12 -0.97
CA SER A 140 -19.62 1.21 0.03
C SER A 140 -19.97 1.96 1.31
N GLN A 141 -21.11 1.58 1.92
CA GLN A 141 -21.54 2.09 3.22
C GLN A 141 -21.22 1.12 4.36
N ASN A 142 -20.52 0.03 4.07
CA ASN A 142 -20.11 -0.93 5.09
C ASN A 142 -19.18 -0.27 6.11
N PRO A 143 -19.51 -0.29 7.41
CA PRO A 143 -18.74 0.42 8.44
C PRO A 143 -17.28 -0.05 8.54
N GLN A 144 -17.01 -1.35 8.40
CA GLN A 144 -15.66 -1.88 8.47
C GLN A 144 -14.81 -1.45 7.27
N CYS A 145 -15.41 -1.41 6.06
CA CYS A 145 -14.73 -0.92 4.86
C CYS A 145 -14.43 0.58 4.95
N LEU A 146 -15.38 1.36 5.44
CA LEU A 146 -15.19 2.80 5.68
C LEU A 146 -14.07 3.06 6.70
N GLU A 147 -14.07 2.33 7.82
CA GLU A 147 -13.03 2.45 8.85
C GLU A 147 -11.65 2.08 8.28
N LEU A 148 -11.56 0.98 7.55
CA LEU A 148 -10.29 0.55 6.93
C LEU A 148 -9.73 1.63 6.00
N VAL A 149 -10.54 2.16 5.10
CA VAL A 149 -10.10 3.16 4.12
C VAL A 149 -9.72 4.46 4.80
N GLU A 150 -10.50 4.92 5.77
CA GLU A 150 -10.22 6.14 6.52
C GLU A 150 -8.93 6.02 7.35
N THR A 151 -8.76 4.91 8.06
CA THR A 151 -7.54 4.61 8.83
C THR A 151 -6.30 4.58 7.92
N THR A 152 -6.42 3.96 6.75
CA THR A 152 -5.33 3.90 5.77
C THR A 152 -5.00 5.29 5.24
N PHE A 153 -5.99 6.07 4.88
CA PHE A 153 -5.82 7.44 4.40
C PHE A 153 -5.09 8.32 5.41
N ASP A 154 -5.52 8.30 6.67
CA ASP A 154 -4.90 9.08 7.74
C ASP A 154 -3.44 8.64 7.99
N PHE A 155 -3.19 7.33 8.02
CA PHE A 155 -1.85 6.79 8.20
C PHE A 155 -0.93 7.19 7.05
N ILE A 156 -1.35 7.04 5.81
CA ILE A 156 -0.53 7.39 4.63
C ILE A 156 -0.24 8.90 4.58
N ASN A 157 -1.18 9.75 4.97
CA ASN A 157 -0.92 11.19 5.05
C ASN A 157 0.15 11.52 6.10
N THR A 158 0.14 10.84 7.25
CA THR A 158 1.18 10.96 8.27
C THR A 158 2.54 10.49 7.73
N GLU A 159 2.57 9.39 7.02
CA GLU A 159 3.78 8.84 6.40
C GLU A 159 4.34 9.75 5.31
N LEU A 160 3.48 10.33 4.47
CA LEU A 160 3.90 11.32 3.46
C LEU A 160 4.56 12.54 4.09
N ALA A 161 4.02 13.05 5.19
CA ALA A 161 4.61 14.15 5.94
C ALA A 161 5.99 13.78 6.51
N LEU A 162 6.11 12.57 7.08
CA LEU A 162 7.37 12.06 7.65
C LEU A 162 8.47 11.92 6.59
N VAL A 163 8.17 11.29 5.45
CA VAL A 163 9.19 11.08 4.40
C VAL A 163 9.60 12.39 3.75
N LYS A 164 8.68 13.34 3.64
CA LYS A 164 8.97 14.70 3.15
C LYS A 164 9.89 15.45 4.10
N GLU A 165 9.63 15.40 5.40
CA GLU A 165 10.49 16.00 6.42
C GLU A 165 11.91 15.41 6.37
N ARG A 166 12.02 14.08 6.30
CA ARG A 166 13.30 13.38 6.18
C ARG A 166 14.08 13.75 4.91
N ALA A 167 13.39 14.00 3.80
CA ALA A 167 14.01 14.40 2.54
C ALA A 167 14.56 15.83 2.57
N GLN A 168 14.06 16.67 3.48
CA GLN A 168 14.51 18.06 3.67
C GLN A 168 15.62 18.20 4.71
N ALA A 169 15.84 17.17 5.51
CA ALA A 169 16.93 17.12 6.49
C ALA A 169 18.23 16.66 5.83
#